data_cab55a471ed9b3fa535435d400fed980
#
_entry.id   cab55a471ed9b3fa535435d400fed980
#
_cell.length_a   1.000
_cell.length_b   1.000
_cell.length_c   1.000
_cell.angle_alpha   90.00
_cell.angle_beta   90.00
_cell.angle_gamma   90.00
#
_symmetry.space_group_name_H-M   'P 1'
#
loop_
_entity.id
_entity.type
_entity.pdbx_description
1 polymer ?
#
loop_
_entity_poly.entity_id
_entity_poly.type
_entity_poly.pdbx_seq_one_letter_code
_entity_poly.pdbx_strand_id
1 'polypeptide(L)'
;MILWRVLPWDPSARPAGPGGALWFPRPFQGTARHDAPARYGCLYVSEGAPSAIAEVLAPFRGTGDLRPELLARMGRPLALAELELGGDAALVDLDDPAVLAAEGLRPSQVATTRRASTQADAARLFDAHPPAPGLRWWSTLEASWINVTLFDRAAPAVRVRSVRPLAPDDEDVREAARFLGLA
;
A
#
# COMPACT_ATOMS: atom_id res chain seq x y z
N MET A 1 -7.95 12.98 0.35
CA MET A 1 -7.57 11.97 -0.67
C MET A 1 -8.17 10.63 -0.28
N ILE A 2 -8.78 9.90 -1.21
CA ILE A 2 -9.26 8.53 -0.98
C ILE A 2 -8.17 7.55 -1.36
N LEU A 3 -7.98 6.54 -0.51
CA LEU A 3 -6.95 5.51 -0.62
C LEU A 3 -7.53 4.14 -0.28
N TRP A 4 -6.96 3.10 -0.87
CA TRP A 4 -7.46 1.73 -0.75
C TRP A 4 -6.39 0.82 -0.16
N ARG A 5 -6.81 -0.06 0.74
CA ARG A 5 -5.95 -1.05 1.38
C ARG A 5 -6.60 -2.42 1.38
N VAL A 6 -5.85 -3.45 1.01
CA VAL A 6 -6.25 -4.84 1.26
C VAL A 6 -5.53 -5.38 2.49
N LEU A 7 -6.26 -6.05 3.37
CA LEU A 7 -5.73 -6.60 4.62
C LEU A 7 -6.42 -7.92 5.01
N PRO A 8 -5.74 -8.82 5.74
CA PRO A 8 -6.42 -9.89 6.48
C PRO A 8 -7.25 -9.26 7.60
N TRP A 9 -8.58 -9.30 7.45
CA TRP A 9 -9.49 -8.51 8.26
C TRP A 9 -10.09 -9.29 9.42
N ASP A 10 -10.18 -8.61 10.54
CA ASP A 10 -10.95 -9.05 11.71
C ASP A 10 -12.04 -8.02 11.99
N PRO A 11 -13.33 -8.34 11.76
CA PRO A 11 -14.43 -7.38 11.97
C PRO A 11 -14.57 -6.93 13.43
N SER A 12 -14.00 -7.67 14.37
CA SER A 12 -14.00 -7.32 15.80
C SER A 12 -12.81 -6.43 16.21
N ALA A 13 -11.81 -6.27 15.32
CA ALA A 13 -10.61 -5.50 15.64
C ALA A 13 -10.89 -4.00 15.69
N ARG A 14 -10.23 -3.31 16.62
CA ARG A 14 -10.18 -1.85 16.59
C ARG A 14 -9.45 -1.40 15.33
N PRO A 15 -9.83 -0.28 14.70
CA PRO A 15 -9.19 0.18 13.46
C PRO A 15 -7.66 0.23 13.50
N ALA A 16 -7.07 0.70 14.59
CA ALA A 16 -5.61 0.78 14.78
C ALA A 16 -5.00 -0.46 15.47
N GLY A 17 -5.79 -1.50 15.76
CA GLY A 17 -5.32 -2.74 16.36
C GLY A 17 -5.01 -3.82 15.33
N PRO A 18 -4.39 -4.94 15.77
CA PRO A 18 -4.11 -6.08 14.89
C PRO A 18 -5.35 -6.59 14.17
N GLY A 19 -5.32 -6.66 12.83
CA GLY A 19 -6.46 -7.00 11.99
C GLY A 19 -7.36 -5.82 11.60
N GLY A 20 -7.08 -4.62 12.12
CA GLY A 20 -7.78 -3.38 11.78
C GLY A 20 -7.16 -2.64 10.59
N ALA A 21 -7.98 -1.82 9.92
CA ALA A 21 -7.59 -1.16 8.67
C ALA A 21 -6.52 -0.06 8.84
N LEU A 22 -6.36 0.51 10.02
CA LEU A 22 -5.34 1.52 10.36
C LEU A 22 -4.20 0.94 11.19
N TRP A 23 -4.07 -0.37 11.26
CA TRP A 23 -2.96 -0.97 11.99
C TRP A 23 -1.65 -0.81 11.23
N PHE A 24 -0.69 -0.10 11.84
CA PHE A 24 0.70 0.03 11.40
C PHE A 24 1.53 -1.05 12.11
N PRO A 25 1.82 -2.20 11.47
CA PRO A 25 2.43 -3.35 12.15
C PRO A 25 3.94 -3.20 12.29
N ARG A 26 4.43 -2.05 12.76
CA ARG A 26 5.86 -1.68 12.82
C ARG A 26 6.78 -2.79 13.33
N PRO A 27 6.46 -3.53 14.42
CA PRO A 27 7.34 -4.60 14.91
C PRO A 27 7.49 -5.80 13.95
N PHE A 28 6.60 -5.93 12.97
CA PHE A 28 6.57 -7.03 12.01
C PHE A 28 6.97 -6.58 10.59
N GLN A 29 7.46 -5.35 10.44
CA GLN A 29 7.93 -4.77 9.19
C GLN A 29 9.44 -4.93 9.04
N GLY A 30 9.95 -4.81 7.82
CA GLY A 30 11.37 -4.89 7.49
C GLY A 30 11.65 -5.50 6.12
N THR A 31 10.62 -6.06 5.47
CA THR A 31 10.78 -6.76 4.17
C THR A 31 10.12 -6.04 3.00
N ALA A 32 9.21 -5.10 3.26
CA ALA A 32 8.53 -4.37 2.21
C ALA A 32 9.39 -3.17 1.72
N ARG A 33 8.93 -2.55 0.64
CA ARG A 33 9.68 -1.58 -0.16
C ARG A 33 10.25 -0.41 0.64
N HIS A 34 9.48 0.16 1.54
CA HIS A 34 9.84 1.38 2.27
C HIS A 34 9.92 1.15 3.78
N ASP A 35 10.02 -0.11 4.22
CA ASP A 35 10.06 -0.43 5.63
C ASP A 35 11.35 0.07 6.29
N ALA A 36 11.19 0.77 7.43
CA ALA A 36 12.30 1.15 8.29
C ALA A 36 11.85 1.11 9.76
N PRO A 37 11.57 -0.09 10.32
CA PRO A 37 10.92 -0.22 11.63
C PRO A 37 11.71 0.37 12.79
N ALA A 38 13.02 0.57 12.64
CA ALA A 38 13.82 1.32 13.62
C ALA A 38 13.46 2.82 13.66
N ARG A 39 12.86 3.37 12.59
CA ARG A 39 12.53 4.80 12.46
C ARG A 39 11.03 5.06 12.48
N TYR A 40 10.25 4.34 11.66
CA TYR A 40 8.81 4.53 11.49
C TYR A 40 8.12 3.22 11.11
N GLY A 41 6.79 3.19 11.23
CA GLY A 41 5.93 2.16 10.65
C GLY A 41 5.34 2.62 9.33
N CYS A 42 5.03 1.67 8.44
CA CYS A 42 4.42 1.91 7.14
C CYS A 42 3.00 1.36 7.06
N LEU A 43 2.14 2.07 6.33
CA LEU A 43 0.87 1.56 5.83
C LEU A 43 0.89 1.67 4.31
N TYR A 44 0.81 0.54 3.62
CA TYR A 44 0.78 0.48 2.15
C TYR A 44 -0.66 0.54 1.67
N VAL A 45 -0.93 1.48 0.78
CA VAL A 45 -2.25 1.76 0.21
C VAL A 45 -2.10 2.13 -1.27
N SER A 46 -3.19 2.18 -2.01
CA SER A 46 -3.21 2.56 -3.43
C SER A 46 -4.30 3.61 -3.70
N GLU A 47 -4.14 4.41 -4.76
CA GLU A 47 -5.18 5.35 -5.20
C GLU A 47 -6.36 4.65 -5.89
N GLY A 48 -6.19 3.38 -6.32
CA GLY A 48 -7.23 2.56 -6.95
C GLY A 48 -7.50 1.26 -6.21
N ALA A 49 -8.76 0.86 -6.09
CA ALA A 49 -9.15 -0.40 -5.48
C ALA A 49 -8.60 -1.63 -6.23
N PRO A 50 -8.68 -1.72 -7.59
CA PRO A 50 -8.07 -2.83 -8.32
C PRO A 50 -6.56 -2.94 -8.12
N SER A 51 -5.85 -1.79 -8.06
CA SER A 51 -4.42 -1.75 -7.78
C SER A 51 -4.09 -2.33 -6.41
N ALA A 52 -4.81 -1.91 -5.36
CA ALA A 52 -4.62 -2.42 -4.00
C ALA A 52 -4.83 -3.95 -3.92
N ILE A 53 -5.80 -4.47 -4.66
CA ILE A 53 -6.09 -5.90 -4.73
C ILE A 53 -4.98 -6.63 -5.50
N ALA A 54 -4.57 -6.10 -6.65
CA ALA A 54 -3.53 -6.70 -7.48
C ALA A 54 -2.18 -6.78 -6.75
N GLU A 55 -1.79 -5.76 -5.98
CA GLU A 55 -0.55 -5.79 -5.17
C GLU A 55 -0.55 -6.96 -4.17
N VAL A 56 -1.70 -7.30 -3.59
CA VAL A 56 -1.81 -8.41 -2.64
C VAL A 56 -1.89 -9.76 -3.34
N LEU A 57 -2.51 -9.84 -4.52
CA LEU A 57 -2.64 -11.05 -5.31
C LEU A 57 -1.45 -11.28 -6.26
N ALA A 58 -0.54 -10.33 -6.44
CA ALA A 58 0.60 -10.42 -7.34
C ALA A 58 1.45 -11.70 -7.21
N PRO A 59 1.65 -12.29 -6.01
CA PRO A 59 2.37 -13.56 -5.87
C PRO A 59 1.74 -14.74 -6.63
N PHE A 60 0.46 -14.63 -7.00
CA PHE A 60 -0.29 -15.68 -7.71
C PHE A 60 -0.41 -15.40 -9.21
N ARG A 61 0.28 -14.38 -9.74
CA ARG A 61 0.20 -14.01 -11.16
C ARG A 61 0.48 -15.20 -12.07
N GLY A 62 -0.46 -15.48 -12.97
CA GLY A 62 -0.34 -16.56 -13.96
C GLY A 62 -0.44 -17.99 -13.39
N THR A 63 -0.94 -18.17 -12.17
CA THR A 63 -1.06 -19.51 -11.54
C THR A 63 -2.38 -20.21 -11.86
N GLY A 64 -3.22 -19.65 -12.71
CA GLY A 64 -4.54 -20.16 -13.09
C GLY A 64 -5.68 -19.33 -12.52
N ASP A 65 -6.86 -19.92 -12.37
CA ASP A 65 -8.08 -19.20 -12.02
C ASP A 65 -8.05 -18.60 -10.61
N LEU A 66 -8.77 -17.49 -10.43
CA LEU A 66 -9.03 -16.91 -9.12
C LEU A 66 -9.87 -17.87 -8.28
N ARG A 67 -9.27 -18.41 -7.24
CA ARG A 67 -9.95 -19.29 -6.28
C ARG A 67 -10.26 -18.54 -5.00
N PRO A 68 -11.40 -18.84 -4.31
CA PRO A 68 -11.78 -18.19 -3.06
C PRO A 68 -10.68 -18.20 -1.99
N GLU A 69 -9.84 -19.25 -1.96
CA GLU A 69 -8.75 -19.40 -0.99
C GLU A 69 -7.69 -18.31 -1.15
N LEU A 70 -7.53 -17.74 -2.36
CA LEU A 70 -6.61 -16.62 -2.60
C LEU A 70 -7.09 -15.31 -1.94
N LEU A 71 -8.38 -15.23 -1.61
CA LEU A 71 -9.00 -14.10 -0.91
C LEU A 71 -8.99 -14.29 0.62
N ALA A 72 -8.14 -15.17 1.12
CA ALA A 72 -7.91 -15.35 2.55
C ALA A 72 -6.42 -15.39 2.87
N ARG A 73 -6.01 -14.92 4.05
CA ARG A 73 -4.65 -14.99 4.54
C ARG A 73 -4.62 -15.16 6.05
N MET A 74 -3.78 -16.06 6.55
CA MET A 74 -3.64 -16.34 7.99
C MET A 74 -4.97 -16.71 8.66
N GLY A 75 -5.83 -17.46 7.95
CA GLY A 75 -7.15 -17.87 8.45
C GLY A 75 -8.20 -16.76 8.50
N ARG A 76 -7.93 -15.60 7.93
CA ARG A 76 -8.87 -14.47 7.88
C ARG A 76 -9.20 -14.11 6.43
N PRO A 77 -10.43 -13.66 6.14
CA PRO A 77 -10.77 -13.13 4.83
C PRO A 77 -9.93 -11.89 4.54
N LEU A 78 -9.52 -11.71 3.29
CA LEU A 78 -9.03 -10.42 2.81
C LEU A 78 -10.23 -9.46 2.69
N ALA A 79 -10.01 -8.22 3.10
CA ALA A 79 -11.00 -7.16 2.94
C ALA A 79 -10.36 -5.93 2.30
N LEU A 80 -11.17 -5.19 1.57
CA LEU A 80 -10.84 -3.89 1.02
C LEU A 80 -11.33 -2.80 1.97
N ALA A 81 -10.41 -2.00 2.45
CA ALA A 81 -10.68 -0.82 3.24
C ALA A 81 -10.57 0.44 2.38
N GLU A 82 -11.60 1.27 2.43
CA GLU A 82 -11.58 2.64 1.93
C GLU A 82 -11.11 3.56 3.05
N LEU A 83 -10.03 4.27 2.80
CA LEU A 83 -9.40 5.17 3.75
C LEU A 83 -9.44 6.60 3.21
N GLU A 84 -9.58 7.55 4.09
CA GLU A 84 -9.48 8.97 3.78
C GLU A 84 -8.26 9.56 4.47
N LEU A 85 -7.31 10.06 3.69
CA LEU A 85 -6.22 10.89 4.18
C LEU A 85 -6.68 12.35 4.13
N GLY A 86 -6.85 12.95 5.31
CA GLY A 86 -7.16 14.37 5.48
C GLY A 86 -5.90 15.19 5.68
N GLY A 87 -6.10 16.52 5.84
CA GLY A 87 -5.03 17.50 6.09
C GLY A 87 -4.43 18.09 4.81
N ASP A 88 -3.63 19.14 5.02
CA ASP A 88 -3.00 19.92 3.94
C ASP A 88 -1.57 19.47 3.64
N ALA A 89 -1.04 18.49 4.37
CA ALA A 89 0.32 18.02 4.18
C ALA A 89 0.42 17.19 2.89
N ALA A 90 1.27 17.66 1.98
CA ALA A 90 1.53 16.97 0.72
C ALA A 90 2.42 15.73 0.92
N LEU A 91 2.09 14.66 0.21
CA LEU A 91 2.98 13.50 0.05
C LEU A 91 4.25 13.92 -0.72
N VAL A 92 5.37 13.26 -0.44
CA VAL A 92 6.54 13.33 -1.34
C VAL A 92 6.19 12.52 -2.59
N ASP A 93 5.97 13.22 -3.69
CA ASP A 93 5.49 12.61 -4.95
C ASP A 93 6.67 12.13 -5.80
N LEU A 94 6.95 10.83 -5.74
CA LEU A 94 8.01 10.21 -6.53
C LEU A 94 7.58 9.92 -7.98
N ASP A 95 6.34 10.27 -8.36
CA ASP A 95 5.86 10.25 -9.75
C ASP A 95 6.11 11.60 -10.45
N ASP A 96 6.44 12.65 -9.68
CA ASP A 96 6.81 13.96 -10.21
C ASP A 96 8.31 14.01 -10.56
N PRO A 97 8.67 14.22 -11.85
CA PRO A 97 10.07 14.33 -12.27
C PRO A 97 10.83 15.46 -11.57
N ALA A 98 10.18 16.57 -11.22
CA ALA A 98 10.81 17.69 -10.53
C ALA A 98 11.19 17.31 -9.08
N VAL A 99 10.32 16.55 -8.40
CA VAL A 99 10.60 16.00 -7.07
C VAL A 99 11.75 15.00 -7.14
N LEU A 100 11.73 14.08 -8.12
CA LEU A 100 12.84 13.13 -8.31
C LEU A 100 14.18 13.84 -8.51
N ALA A 101 14.20 14.88 -9.35
CA ALA A 101 15.42 15.66 -9.60
C ALA A 101 15.90 16.38 -8.34
N ALA A 102 15.00 17.02 -7.59
CA ALA A 102 15.31 17.70 -6.34
C ALA A 102 15.86 16.73 -5.27
N GLU A 103 15.34 15.50 -5.22
CA GLU A 103 15.77 14.47 -4.29
C GLU A 103 16.98 13.67 -4.77
N GLY A 104 17.52 13.95 -5.97
CA GLY A 104 18.63 13.22 -6.56
C GLY A 104 18.29 11.76 -6.87
N LEU A 105 17.02 11.45 -7.10
CA LEU A 105 16.52 10.12 -7.42
C LEU A 105 16.33 9.95 -8.93
N ARG A 106 16.47 8.70 -9.39
CA ARG A 106 16.14 8.31 -10.76
C ARG A 106 14.87 7.44 -10.74
N PRO A 107 14.05 7.45 -11.80
CA PRO A 107 12.90 6.54 -11.90
C PRO A 107 13.27 5.07 -11.66
N SER A 108 14.43 4.62 -12.15
CA SER A 108 14.92 3.25 -11.94
C SER A 108 15.22 2.91 -10.46
N GLN A 109 15.49 3.90 -9.62
CA GLN A 109 15.68 3.68 -8.17
C GLN A 109 14.32 3.50 -7.47
N VAL A 110 13.30 4.25 -7.89
CA VAL A 110 11.93 4.06 -7.38
C VAL A 110 11.38 2.70 -7.79
N ALA A 111 11.57 2.27 -9.05
CA ALA A 111 11.05 1.01 -9.57
C ALA A 111 11.91 -0.22 -9.22
N THR A 112 13.08 -0.07 -8.59
CA THR A 112 13.97 -1.20 -8.31
C THR A 112 13.34 -2.23 -7.37
N THR A 113 13.69 -3.50 -7.55
CA THR A 113 13.35 -4.59 -6.63
C THR A 113 14.31 -4.72 -5.44
N ARG A 114 15.40 -3.93 -5.43
CA ARG A 114 16.40 -3.91 -4.35
C ARG A 114 15.84 -3.23 -3.12
N ARG A 115 15.29 -4.00 -2.19
CA ARG A 115 14.63 -3.48 -0.98
C ARG A 115 15.55 -2.60 -0.13
N ALA A 116 16.82 -2.97 0.03
CA ALA A 116 17.77 -2.16 0.78
C ALA A 116 17.91 -0.74 0.23
N SER A 117 17.90 -0.56 -1.10
CA SER A 117 17.95 0.77 -1.73
C SER A 117 16.67 1.57 -1.47
N THR A 118 15.50 0.98 -1.75
CA THR A 118 14.23 1.69 -1.57
C THR A 118 13.94 2.01 -0.10
N GLN A 119 14.38 1.16 0.83
CA GLN A 119 14.27 1.41 2.27
C GLN A 119 15.20 2.55 2.72
N ALA A 120 16.43 2.59 2.20
CA ALA A 120 17.37 3.68 2.49
C ALA A 120 16.86 5.02 1.94
N ASP A 121 16.35 5.04 0.70
CA ASP A 121 15.77 6.24 0.11
C ASP A 121 14.54 6.70 0.89
N ALA A 122 13.63 5.80 1.26
CA ALA A 122 12.45 6.13 2.04
C ALA A 122 12.80 6.68 3.42
N ALA A 123 13.82 6.12 4.09
CA ALA A 123 14.28 6.61 5.38
C ALA A 123 14.90 8.02 5.27
N ARG A 124 15.67 8.29 4.21
CA ARG A 124 16.22 9.61 3.91
C ARG A 124 15.09 10.63 3.66
N LEU A 125 14.10 10.27 2.83
CA LEU A 125 12.96 11.14 2.55
C LEU A 125 12.10 11.41 3.79
N PHE A 126 11.91 10.40 4.64
CA PHE A 126 11.24 10.56 5.92
C PHE A 126 11.90 11.64 6.78
N ASP A 127 13.24 11.63 6.88
CA ASP A 127 13.99 12.62 7.66
C ASP A 127 14.00 14.00 6.98
N ALA A 128 14.11 14.05 5.66
CA ALA A 128 14.19 15.30 4.90
C ALA A 128 12.85 16.07 4.84
N HIS A 129 11.72 15.35 4.95
CA HIS A 129 10.38 15.92 4.85
C HIS A 129 9.53 15.64 6.10
N PRO A 130 9.84 16.22 7.26
CA PRO A 130 9.12 15.93 8.51
C PRO A 130 7.60 16.13 8.46
N PRO A 131 7.04 17.11 7.72
CA PRO A 131 5.57 17.29 7.64
C PRO A 131 4.89 16.31 6.67
N ALA A 132 5.64 15.66 5.76
CA ALA A 132 5.02 14.78 4.75
C ALA A 132 4.45 13.52 5.40
N PRO A 133 3.17 13.18 5.17
CA PRO A 133 2.55 11.99 5.75
C PRO A 133 3.03 10.69 5.12
N GLY A 134 3.72 10.74 3.98
CA GLY A 134 4.17 9.56 3.26
C GLY A 134 4.74 9.85 1.89
N LEU A 135 4.91 8.79 1.11
CA LEU A 135 5.44 8.80 -0.26
C LEU A 135 4.34 8.37 -1.23
N ARG A 136 4.21 9.06 -2.35
CA ARG A 136 3.40 8.67 -3.51
C ARG A 136 4.33 8.13 -4.59
N TRP A 137 4.01 6.97 -5.18
CA TRP A 137 4.90 6.30 -6.14
C TRP A 137 4.09 5.36 -7.05
N TRP A 138 4.57 5.11 -8.28
CA TRP A 138 3.89 4.20 -9.20
C TRP A 138 4.13 2.73 -8.84
N SER A 139 3.15 1.89 -9.14
CA SER A 139 3.27 0.44 -8.97
C SER A 139 4.32 -0.15 -9.92
N THR A 140 5.05 -1.16 -9.45
CA THR A 140 5.93 -1.95 -10.31
C THR A 140 5.20 -3.03 -11.10
N LEU A 141 3.89 -3.19 -10.86
CA LEU A 141 3.04 -4.09 -11.63
C LEU A 141 2.50 -3.41 -12.88
N GLU A 142 2.08 -2.15 -12.73
CA GLU A 142 1.50 -1.32 -13.78
C GLU A 142 1.81 0.17 -13.49
N ALA A 143 2.54 0.82 -14.38
CA ALA A 143 3.07 2.16 -14.14
C ALA A 143 1.99 3.26 -14.01
N SER A 144 0.79 3.03 -14.56
CA SER A 144 -0.36 3.94 -14.41
C SER A 144 -1.04 3.82 -13.04
N TRP A 145 -0.70 2.81 -12.26
CA TRP A 145 -1.25 2.61 -10.92
C TRP A 145 -0.38 3.26 -9.87
N ILE A 146 -1.01 4.05 -9.02
CA ILE A 146 -0.32 4.79 -7.98
C ILE A 146 -0.52 4.13 -6.63
N ASN A 147 0.59 3.89 -5.96
CA ASN A 147 0.67 3.43 -4.59
C ASN A 147 1.08 4.57 -3.67
N VAL A 148 0.65 4.48 -2.43
CA VAL A 148 1.07 5.41 -1.37
C VAL A 148 1.60 4.60 -0.19
N THR A 149 2.74 5.01 0.33
CA THR A 149 3.27 4.52 1.60
C THR A 149 3.05 5.60 2.64
N LEU A 150 2.10 5.40 3.54
CA LEU A 150 1.90 6.30 4.67
C LEU A 150 2.84 5.92 5.80
N PHE A 151 3.50 6.90 6.38
CA PHE A 151 4.27 6.75 7.60
C PHE A 151 3.34 6.80 8.82
N ASP A 152 3.74 6.22 9.95
CA ASP A 152 2.94 6.18 11.18
C ASP A 152 2.58 7.56 11.73
N ARG A 153 3.36 8.61 11.42
CA ARG A 153 3.00 10.01 11.70
C ARG A 153 1.74 10.49 10.96
N ALA A 154 1.32 9.80 9.89
CA ALA A 154 0.08 10.10 9.19
C ALA A 154 -1.17 9.59 9.95
N ALA A 155 -1.03 8.69 10.91
CA ALA A 155 -2.14 8.01 11.57
C ALA A 155 -3.24 8.95 12.10
N PRO A 156 -2.94 10.14 12.69
CA PRO A 156 -3.98 11.05 13.15
C PRO A 156 -4.83 11.66 12.02
N ALA A 157 -4.29 11.70 10.80
CA ALA A 157 -4.95 12.28 9.62
C ALA A 157 -5.69 11.24 8.77
N VAL A 158 -5.57 9.93 9.08
CA VAL A 158 -6.20 8.87 8.31
C VAL A 158 -7.46 8.37 9.01
N ARG A 159 -8.54 8.24 8.25
CA ARG A 159 -9.84 7.72 8.73
C ARG A 159 -10.29 6.54 7.88
N VAL A 160 -10.94 5.56 8.51
CA VAL A 160 -11.63 4.47 7.81
C VAL A 160 -13.01 4.97 7.39
N ARG A 161 -13.33 4.88 6.11
CA ARG A 161 -14.66 5.18 5.58
C ARG A 161 -15.52 3.92 5.50
N SER A 162 -14.93 2.85 4.97
CA SER A 162 -15.60 1.56 4.88
C SER A 162 -14.59 0.41 4.89
N VAL A 163 -15.05 -0.78 5.26
CA VAL A 163 -14.31 -2.04 5.09
C VAL A 163 -15.30 -3.10 4.63
N ARG A 164 -14.97 -3.80 3.55
CA ARG A 164 -15.77 -4.91 3.03
C ARG A 164 -14.90 -6.13 2.73
N PRO A 165 -15.36 -7.36 3.03
CA PRO A 165 -14.68 -8.56 2.57
C PRO A 165 -14.56 -8.56 1.05
N LEU A 166 -13.47 -9.13 0.52
CA LEU A 166 -13.35 -9.38 -0.91
C LEU A 166 -14.15 -10.62 -1.30
N ALA A 167 -14.84 -10.56 -2.42
CA ALA A 167 -15.55 -11.68 -3.01
C ALA A 167 -15.11 -11.86 -4.48
N PRO A 168 -15.11 -13.12 -5.03
CA PRO A 168 -14.67 -13.36 -6.41
C PRO A 168 -15.54 -12.66 -7.47
N ASP A 169 -16.77 -12.32 -7.14
CA ASP A 169 -17.72 -11.62 -8.01
C ASP A 169 -17.65 -10.09 -7.90
N ASP A 170 -16.85 -9.54 -6.99
CA ASP A 170 -16.57 -8.10 -6.93
C ASP A 170 -15.91 -7.62 -8.23
N GLU A 171 -16.35 -6.48 -8.76
CA GLU A 171 -15.81 -5.91 -10.00
C GLU A 171 -14.32 -5.57 -9.87
N ASP A 172 -13.91 -4.93 -8.78
CA ASP A 172 -12.51 -4.60 -8.50
C ASP A 172 -11.63 -5.85 -8.41
N VAL A 173 -12.17 -6.94 -7.82
CA VAL A 173 -11.47 -8.23 -7.73
C VAL A 173 -11.31 -8.86 -9.11
N ARG A 174 -12.37 -8.84 -9.94
CA ARG A 174 -12.32 -9.35 -11.31
C ARG A 174 -11.36 -8.54 -12.20
N GLU A 175 -11.32 -7.22 -12.03
CA GLU A 175 -10.38 -6.37 -12.76
C GLU A 175 -8.93 -6.73 -12.39
N ALA A 176 -8.61 -6.79 -11.11
CA ALA A 176 -7.30 -7.18 -10.62
C ALA A 176 -6.91 -8.61 -11.07
N ALA A 177 -7.87 -9.55 -11.03
CA ALA A 177 -7.67 -10.93 -11.46
C ALA A 177 -7.36 -11.03 -12.96
N ARG A 178 -8.11 -10.32 -13.81
CA ARG A 178 -7.83 -10.24 -15.26
C ARG A 178 -6.44 -9.69 -15.54
N PHE A 179 -6.07 -8.60 -14.87
CA PHE A 179 -4.73 -8.01 -15.01
C PHE A 179 -3.61 -9.00 -14.61
N LEU A 180 -3.84 -9.82 -13.62
CA LEU A 180 -2.88 -10.80 -13.13
C LEU A 180 -2.90 -12.14 -13.89
N GLY A 181 -3.83 -12.34 -14.81
CA GLY A 181 -4.03 -13.62 -15.50
C GLY A 181 -4.53 -14.71 -14.54
N LEU A 182 -5.47 -14.36 -13.67
CA LEU A 182 -6.17 -15.22 -12.70
C LEU A 182 -7.66 -15.38 -13.08
N ALA A 183 -8.06 -15.06 -14.32
CA ALA A 183 -9.44 -15.13 -14.80
C ALA A 183 -9.53 -16.00 -16.06
#